data_1896d8825a438294371bc93fc5b1a716
#
_entry.id   1896d8825a438294371bc93fc5b1a716
#
_cell.length_a   1.000
_cell.length_b   1.000
_cell.length_c   1.000
_cell.angle_alpha   90.00
_cell.angle_beta   90.00
_cell.angle_gamma   90.00
#
_symmetry.space_group_name_H-M   'P 1'
#
loop_
_entity.id
_entity.type
_entity.pdbx_description
1 polymer ?
#
loop_
_entity_poly.entity_id
_entity_poly.type
_entity_poly.pdbx_seq_one_letter_code
_entity_poly.pdbx_strand_id
1 'polypeptide(L)'
;MQDDRRQLLERFEVVDIARKVVGVGSVGTRAFIVLLQGRDPRDPLFLQVKEATASVLEPHLSRSRYRHHGERVARRQRMMQAASDIYLGWSKGRDAHRHPYKRQLRDMKESAVVETMTPVGLTFYARMCGWTPARAHARSGDPVAIAGYLGGSDEFEDSIVDFAKSYADQNERDSQEFIDAINSGRLEATPGL
;
A
#
# COMPACT_ATOMS: atom_id res chain seq x y z
N MET A 1 0.93 3.29 17.86
CA MET A 1 1.88 2.19 18.09
C MET A 1 1.51 1.57 19.42
N GLN A 2 1.73 0.29 19.63
CA GLN A 2 1.51 -0.36 20.92
C GLN A 2 2.60 0.11 21.89
N ASP A 3 2.29 0.20 23.19
CA ASP A 3 3.18 0.83 24.15
C ASP A 3 4.50 0.06 24.35
N ASP A 4 4.46 -1.28 24.34
CA ASP A 4 5.64 -2.16 24.36
C ASP A 4 6.62 -1.86 23.19
N ARG A 5 6.08 -1.58 22.03
CA ARG A 5 6.86 -1.25 20.81
C ARG A 5 7.35 0.18 20.78
N ARG A 6 6.69 1.05 21.54
CA ARG A 6 7.14 2.43 21.74
C ARG A 6 8.43 2.47 22.54
N GLN A 7 8.53 1.64 23.58
CA GLN A 7 9.74 1.50 24.38
C GLN A 7 10.96 1.04 23.56
N LEU A 8 10.72 0.22 22.51
CA LEU A 8 11.81 -0.18 21.60
C LEU A 8 12.34 1.02 20.80
N LEU A 9 11.46 1.89 20.34
CA LEU A 9 11.87 3.10 19.60
C LEU A 9 12.56 4.14 20.49
N GLU A 10 12.25 4.20 21.76
CA GLU A 10 12.87 5.12 22.72
C GLU A 10 14.36 4.81 22.96
N ARG A 11 14.84 3.65 22.49
CA ARG A 11 16.27 3.29 22.52
C ARG A 11 17.07 3.80 21.33
N PHE A 12 16.39 4.41 20.38
CA PHE A 12 16.98 4.92 19.15
C PHE A 12 16.93 6.44 19.13
N GLU A 13 18.00 7.07 18.70
CA GLU A 13 18.07 8.50 18.46
C GLU A 13 17.90 8.82 16.98
N VAL A 14 17.22 9.91 16.67
CA VAL A 14 17.07 10.38 15.29
C VAL A 14 18.37 11.02 14.86
N VAL A 15 19.00 10.47 13.82
CA VAL A 15 20.27 10.96 13.25
C VAL A 15 20.03 11.89 12.07
N ASP A 16 19.11 11.48 11.16
CA ASP A 16 18.86 12.25 9.95
C ASP A 16 17.44 12.00 9.41
N ILE A 17 16.94 12.95 8.61
CA ILE A 17 15.64 12.90 7.96
C ILE A 17 15.77 13.37 6.52
N ALA A 18 15.49 12.50 5.57
CA ALA A 18 15.49 12.83 4.16
C ALA A 18 14.07 12.76 3.57
N ARG A 19 13.73 13.68 2.67
CA ARG A 19 12.53 13.59 1.86
C ARG A 19 12.73 12.52 0.79
N LYS A 20 11.77 11.62 0.65
CA LYS A 20 11.80 10.58 -0.38
C LYS A 20 10.72 10.85 -1.42
N VAL A 21 11.13 10.88 -2.69
CA VAL A 21 10.21 10.75 -3.80
C VAL A 21 9.84 9.26 -3.90
N VAL A 22 8.57 8.96 -3.93
CA VAL A 22 8.03 7.60 -3.99
C VAL A 22 7.07 7.51 -5.17
N GLY A 23 6.80 6.28 -5.62
CA GLY A 23 6.04 6.01 -6.84
C GLY A 23 4.70 6.75 -6.97
N VAL A 24 4.11 6.64 -8.15
CA VAL A 24 2.95 7.40 -8.63
C VAL A 24 1.79 7.51 -7.63
N GLY A 25 1.46 6.44 -6.91
CA GLY A 25 0.41 6.45 -5.88
C GLY A 25 0.67 7.32 -4.65
N SER A 26 1.80 8.03 -4.60
CA SER A 26 2.16 8.96 -3.52
C SER A 26 2.34 10.40 -4.01
N VAL A 27 2.02 10.67 -5.28
CA VAL A 27 2.04 12.04 -5.85
C VAL A 27 1.12 12.92 -5.03
N GLY A 28 1.57 14.15 -4.73
CA GLY A 28 0.84 15.09 -3.89
C GLY A 28 0.95 14.85 -2.38
N THR A 29 1.52 13.73 -1.93
CA THR A 29 1.76 13.45 -0.51
C THR A 29 3.25 13.54 -0.16
N ARG A 30 3.54 13.70 1.14
CA ARG A 30 4.92 13.73 1.61
C ARG A 30 5.35 12.38 2.16
N ALA A 31 6.53 11.96 1.73
CA ALA A 31 7.19 10.79 2.28
C ALA A 31 8.60 11.15 2.75
N PHE A 32 8.98 10.63 3.89
CA PHE A 32 10.29 10.82 4.49
C PHE A 32 10.89 9.48 4.88
N ILE A 33 12.21 9.43 4.83
CA ILE A 33 12.99 8.40 5.50
C ILE A 33 13.61 9.04 6.73
N VAL A 34 13.48 8.37 7.86
CA VAL A 34 14.10 8.76 9.12
C VAL A 34 15.14 7.72 9.46
N LEU A 35 16.39 8.15 9.54
CA LEU A 35 17.49 7.33 10.05
C LEU A 35 17.54 7.49 11.57
N LEU A 36 17.45 6.36 12.24
CA LEU A 36 17.65 6.27 13.68
C LEU A 36 18.86 5.40 13.96
N GLN A 37 19.56 5.70 15.03
CA GLN A 37 20.69 4.93 15.51
C GLN A 37 20.40 4.42 16.91
N GLY A 38 20.63 3.13 17.12
CA GLY A 38 20.54 2.49 18.41
C GLY A 38 21.83 2.67 19.23
N ARG A 39 22.36 1.57 19.78
CA ARG A 39 23.50 1.61 20.68
C ARG A 39 24.81 2.11 20.07
N ASP A 40 25.03 1.83 18.80
CA ASP A 40 26.25 2.21 18.09
C ASP A 40 25.98 2.38 16.58
N PRO A 41 26.94 2.88 15.79
CA PRO A 41 26.77 3.10 14.34
C PRO A 41 26.45 1.85 13.51
N ARG A 42 26.56 0.64 14.07
CA ARG A 42 26.20 -0.62 13.40
C ARG A 42 24.78 -1.09 13.74
N ASP A 43 24.03 -0.29 14.49
CA ASP A 43 22.63 -0.55 14.85
C ASP A 43 21.69 0.53 14.25
N PRO A 44 21.64 0.66 12.90
CA PRO A 44 20.76 1.62 12.24
C PRO A 44 19.34 1.08 12.11
N LEU A 45 18.36 1.94 12.26
CA LEU A 45 16.95 1.67 11.98
C LEU A 45 16.41 2.74 11.02
N PHE A 46 15.90 2.30 9.88
CA PHE A 46 15.23 3.19 8.94
C PHE A 46 13.71 3.09 9.09
N LEU A 47 13.08 4.23 9.30
CA LEU A 47 11.63 4.35 9.27
C LEU A 47 11.20 5.11 8.02
N GLN A 48 10.16 4.64 7.37
CA GLN A 48 9.42 5.39 6.36
C GLN A 48 8.24 6.08 7.03
N VAL A 49 8.16 7.39 6.91
CA VAL A 49 7.03 8.21 7.37
C VAL A 49 6.30 8.72 6.13
N LYS A 50 5.01 8.45 6.05
CA LYS A 50 4.16 8.94 4.96
C LYS A 50 2.99 9.73 5.51
N GLU A 51 2.57 10.74 4.78
CA GLU A 51 1.34 11.47 5.04
C GLU A 51 0.13 10.67 4.52
N ALA A 52 -0.90 10.57 5.34
CA ALA A 52 -2.17 9.99 4.97
C ALA A 52 -3.21 11.10 4.82
N THR A 53 -3.95 11.05 3.74
CA THR A 53 -5.08 11.93 3.42
C THR A 53 -6.41 11.22 3.65
N ALA A 54 -7.52 11.90 3.45
CA ALA A 54 -8.84 11.28 3.41
C ALA A 54 -8.88 10.13 2.40
N SER A 55 -9.72 9.15 2.63
CA SER A 55 -9.89 8.07 1.66
C SER A 55 -10.58 8.59 0.42
N VAL A 56 -10.11 8.20 -0.75
CA VAL A 56 -10.80 8.47 -2.03
C VAL A 56 -12.20 7.85 -2.11
N LEU A 57 -12.49 6.90 -1.23
CA LEU A 57 -13.81 6.28 -1.13
C LEU A 57 -14.77 7.04 -0.20
N GLU A 58 -14.31 8.01 0.59
CA GLU A 58 -15.17 8.74 1.52
C GLU A 58 -16.32 9.53 0.85
N PRO A 59 -16.24 10.02 -0.40
CA PRO A 59 -17.37 10.59 -1.10
C PRO A 59 -18.47 9.58 -1.46
N HIS A 60 -18.13 8.29 -1.51
CA HIS A 60 -19.01 7.22 -1.98
C HIS A 60 -19.46 6.26 -0.87
N LEU A 61 -18.79 6.28 0.27
CA LEU A 61 -19.04 5.38 1.40
C LEU A 61 -19.15 6.16 2.71
N SER A 62 -19.64 5.50 3.74
CA SER A 62 -19.67 6.06 5.09
C SER A 62 -18.28 6.46 5.55
N ARG A 63 -18.19 7.62 6.20
CA ARG A 63 -16.91 8.12 6.71
C ARG A 63 -16.26 7.14 7.68
N SER A 64 -14.95 7.11 7.64
CA SER A 64 -14.18 6.32 8.59
C SER A 64 -14.46 6.76 10.03
N ARG A 65 -14.56 5.80 10.95
CA ARG A 65 -14.64 6.06 12.40
C ARG A 65 -13.36 6.72 12.98
N TYR A 66 -12.24 6.67 12.24
CA TYR A 66 -10.99 7.26 12.67
C TYR A 66 -10.86 8.68 12.13
N ARG A 67 -10.80 9.66 13.02
CA ARG A 67 -10.57 11.07 12.64
C ARG A 67 -9.16 11.33 12.12
N HIS A 68 -8.19 10.54 12.59
CA HIS A 68 -6.80 10.65 12.18
C HIS A 68 -6.52 9.67 11.03
N HIS A 69 -6.28 10.19 9.81
CA HIS A 69 -6.10 9.33 8.64
C HIS A 69 -4.90 8.38 8.74
N GLY A 70 -3.80 8.80 9.37
CA GLY A 70 -2.66 7.91 9.66
C GLY A 70 -3.02 6.76 10.61
N GLU A 71 -3.90 7.00 11.60
CA GLU A 71 -4.45 5.94 12.44
C GLU A 71 -5.28 4.96 11.61
N ARG A 72 -6.16 5.50 10.75
CA ARG A 72 -6.97 4.68 9.85
C ARG A 72 -6.09 3.74 9.02
N VAL A 73 -5.05 4.27 8.38
CA VAL A 73 -4.12 3.48 7.55
C VAL A 73 -3.41 2.42 8.38
N ALA A 74 -2.81 2.78 9.50
CA ALA A 74 -2.05 1.83 10.32
C ALA A 74 -2.93 0.71 10.90
N ARG A 75 -4.13 1.04 11.38
CA ARG A 75 -5.07 0.03 11.92
C ARG A 75 -5.60 -0.90 10.83
N ARG A 76 -5.90 -0.37 9.64
CA ARG A 76 -6.37 -1.19 8.53
C ARG A 76 -5.28 -2.12 8.02
N GLN A 77 -4.05 -1.66 7.88
CA GLN A 77 -2.92 -2.53 7.54
C GLN A 77 -2.77 -3.68 8.54
N ARG A 78 -2.83 -3.41 9.84
CA ARG A 78 -2.76 -4.46 10.87
C ARG A 78 -3.91 -5.45 10.78
N MET A 79 -5.11 -4.98 10.51
CA MET A 79 -6.28 -5.85 10.40
C MET A 79 -6.18 -6.80 9.20
N MET A 80 -5.72 -6.29 8.05
CA MET A 80 -5.65 -7.04 6.80
C MET A 80 -4.47 -8.02 6.75
N GLN A 81 -3.38 -7.73 7.46
CA GLN A 81 -2.17 -8.55 7.47
C GLN A 81 -2.16 -9.54 8.63
N ALA A 82 -1.67 -10.77 8.39
CA ALA A 82 -1.50 -11.77 9.45
C ALA A 82 -0.42 -11.37 10.46
N ALA A 83 0.69 -10.85 9.94
CA ALA A 83 1.77 -10.25 10.71
C ALA A 83 2.03 -8.86 10.15
N SER A 84 2.11 -7.87 11.01
CA SER A 84 2.40 -6.50 10.62
C SER A 84 3.77 -6.07 11.14
N ASP A 85 4.32 -5.07 10.49
CA ASP A 85 5.53 -4.40 10.95
C ASP A 85 5.37 -3.93 12.41
N ILE A 86 6.36 -4.23 13.22
CA ILE A 86 6.37 -3.88 14.66
C ILE A 86 6.36 -2.37 14.89
N TYR A 87 6.95 -1.59 13.98
CA TYR A 87 7.00 -0.13 14.06
C TYR A 87 5.82 0.56 13.36
N LEU A 88 4.91 -0.21 12.77
CA LEU A 88 3.71 0.35 12.14
C LEU A 88 2.91 1.16 13.16
N GLY A 89 2.69 2.43 12.89
CA GLY A 89 1.98 3.32 13.80
C GLY A 89 1.69 4.66 13.16
N TRP A 90 1.14 5.55 13.96
CA TRP A 90 0.88 6.93 13.56
C TRP A 90 1.36 7.89 14.66
N SER A 91 1.49 9.15 14.31
CA SER A 91 1.83 10.22 15.24
C SER A 91 1.03 11.47 14.90
N LYS A 92 0.90 12.39 15.82
CA LYS A 92 0.37 13.71 15.52
C LYS A 92 1.31 14.41 14.54
N GLY A 93 0.75 15.06 13.53
CA GLY A 93 1.49 15.94 12.65
C GLY A 93 1.88 17.24 13.36
N ARG A 94 2.71 18.04 12.70
CA ARG A 94 3.08 19.38 13.21
C ARG A 94 1.88 20.32 13.27
N ASP A 95 0.93 20.11 12.40
CA ASP A 95 -0.35 20.81 12.36
C ASP A 95 -1.54 19.83 12.38
N ALA A 96 -2.72 20.33 12.71
CA ALA A 96 -3.92 19.51 12.86
C ALA A 96 -4.39 18.82 11.56
N HIS A 97 -3.89 19.27 10.41
CA HIS A 97 -4.30 18.76 9.10
C HIS A 97 -3.39 17.65 8.56
N ARG A 98 -2.29 17.36 9.26
CA ARG A 98 -1.32 16.35 8.83
C ARG A 98 -1.44 15.09 9.66
N HIS A 99 -1.62 14.01 8.97
CA HIS A 99 -1.90 12.70 9.54
C HIS A 99 -0.82 11.67 9.17
N PRO A 100 0.42 11.80 9.70
CA PRO A 100 1.49 10.89 9.37
C PRO A 100 1.27 9.50 9.96
N TYR A 101 1.68 8.49 9.20
CA TYR A 101 1.89 7.15 9.68
C TYR A 101 3.31 6.70 9.37
N LYS A 102 3.82 5.76 10.14
CA LYS A 102 5.19 5.28 10.03
C LYS A 102 5.25 3.76 10.03
N ARG A 103 6.25 3.25 9.35
CA ARG A 103 6.60 1.83 9.32
C ARG A 103 8.10 1.67 9.14
N GLN A 104 8.64 0.50 9.42
CA GLN A 104 10.02 0.20 9.09
C GLN A 104 10.19 0.28 7.56
N LEU A 105 11.24 0.96 7.14
CA LEU A 105 11.67 0.89 5.76
C LEU A 105 12.45 -0.42 5.61
N ARG A 106 11.85 -1.37 4.91
CA ARG A 106 12.55 -2.58 4.51
C ARG A 106 13.26 -2.31 3.19
N ASP A 107 14.50 -2.64 3.12
CA ASP A 107 15.27 -2.84 1.88
C ASP A 107 15.00 -4.24 1.30
N MET A 108 15.74 -4.67 0.33
CA MET A 108 15.63 -6.00 -0.32
C MET A 108 14.18 -6.29 -0.79
N LYS A 109 13.55 -5.31 -1.41
CA LYS A 109 12.26 -5.48 -2.06
C LYS A 109 12.50 -5.86 -3.51
N GLU A 110 12.27 -7.09 -3.81
CA GLU A 110 12.20 -7.55 -5.18
C GLU A 110 10.79 -7.35 -5.74
N SER A 111 10.71 -7.09 -7.02
CA SER A 111 9.48 -7.13 -7.80
C SER A 111 9.52 -8.38 -8.67
N ALA A 112 8.40 -9.08 -8.72
CA ALA A 112 8.28 -10.21 -9.61
C ALA A 112 8.34 -9.73 -11.07
N VAL A 113 9.23 -10.30 -11.85
CA VAL A 113 9.33 -10.04 -13.30
C VAL A 113 8.44 -11.05 -14.01
N VAL A 114 7.17 -10.67 -14.18
CA VAL A 114 6.12 -11.57 -14.68
C VAL A 114 6.46 -12.11 -16.08
N GLU A 115 7.07 -11.27 -16.92
CA GLU A 115 7.45 -11.57 -18.31
C GLU A 115 8.45 -12.72 -18.42
N THR A 116 9.21 -12.98 -17.38
CA THR A 116 10.24 -14.03 -17.36
C THR A 116 9.79 -15.30 -16.65
N MET A 117 8.58 -15.32 -16.12
CA MET A 117 8.07 -16.48 -15.38
C MET A 117 7.73 -17.64 -16.29
N THR A 118 8.09 -18.84 -15.84
CA THR A 118 7.56 -20.06 -16.46
C THR A 118 6.06 -20.20 -16.16
N PRO A 119 5.29 -20.95 -16.97
CA PRO A 119 3.85 -21.14 -16.71
C PRO A 119 3.56 -21.68 -15.30
N VAL A 120 4.40 -22.57 -14.78
CA VAL A 120 4.27 -23.11 -13.42
C VAL A 120 4.54 -22.02 -12.37
N GLY A 121 5.60 -21.23 -12.56
CA GLY A 121 5.93 -20.09 -11.70
C GLY A 121 4.83 -19.03 -11.69
N LEU A 122 4.30 -18.70 -12.85
CA LEU A 122 3.19 -17.74 -13.00
C LEU A 122 1.92 -18.24 -12.30
N THR A 123 1.58 -19.52 -12.44
CA THR A 123 0.42 -20.13 -11.75
C THR A 123 0.59 -20.03 -10.22
N PHE A 124 1.77 -20.36 -9.70
CA PHE A 124 2.06 -20.22 -8.27
C PHE A 124 1.95 -18.76 -7.81
N TYR A 125 2.53 -17.83 -8.58
CA TYR A 125 2.49 -16.40 -8.26
C TYR A 125 1.05 -15.87 -8.27
N ALA A 126 0.26 -16.23 -9.28
CA ALA A 126 -1.16 -15.85 -9.37
C ALA A 126 -1.98 -16.38 -8.17
N ARG A 127 -1.73 -17.63 -7.75
CA ARG A 127 -2.35 -18.18 -6.52
C ARG A 127 -2.00 -17.36 -5.28
N MET A 128 -0.75 -16.95 -5.10
CA MET A 128 -0.34 -16.10 -3.98
C MET A 128 -0.99 -14.72 -4.04
N CYS A 129 -1.09 -14.16 -5.24
CA CYS A 129 -1.77 -12.88 -5.47
C CYS A 129 -3.27 -12.95 -5.15
N GLY A 130 -3.96 -14.03 -5.49
CA GLY A 130 -5.37 -14.23 -5.16
C GLY A 130 -5.60 -14.54 -3.67
N TRP A 131 -4.74 -15.37 -3.08
CA TRP A 131 -4.82 -15.74 -1.65
C TRP A 131 -4.67 -14.55 -0.71
N THR A 132 -3.80 -13.60 -1.05
CA THR A 132 -3.52 -12.43 -0.20
C THR A 132 -4.75 -11.54 0.01
N PRO A 133 -5.47 -11.07 -1.03
CA PRO A 133 -6.70 -10.31 -0.86
C PRO A 133 -7.84 -11.14 -0.25
N ALA A 134 -7.99 -12.42 -0.62
CA ALA A 134 -8.98 -13.29 -0.02
C ALA A 134 -8.83 -13.33 1.51
N ARG A 135 -7.60 -13.51 1.98
CA ARG A 135 -7.29 -13.48 3.40
C ARG A 135 -7.55 -12.12 4.05
N ALA A 136 -7.24 -11.02 3.35
CA ALA A 136 -7.51 -9.68 3.84
C ALA A 136 -9.02 -9.44 3.98
N HIS A 137 -9.82 -9.88 3.01
CA HIS A 137 -11.28 -9.81 3.05
C HIS A 137 -11.87 -10.66 4.18
N ALA A 138 -11.41 -11.90 4.35
CA ALA A 138 -11.83 -12.77 5.44
C ALA A 138 -11.55 -12.19 6.83
N ARG A 139 -10.46 -11.43 6.98
CA ARG A 139 -10.09 -10.76 8.26
C ARG A 139 -10.83 -9.45 8.50
N SER A 140 -11.31 -8.78 7.47
CA SER A 140 -11.93 -7.46 7.55
C SER A 140 -13.44 -7.47 7.39
N GLY A 141 -13.99 -8.53 6.82
CA GLY A 141 -15.41 -8.76 6.57
C GLY A 141 -15.95 -9.97 7.33
N ASP A 142 -17.09 -10.45 6.90
CA ASP A 142 -17.69 -11.70 7.36
C ASP A 142 -17.30 -12.84 6.38
N PRO A 143 -16.40 -13.76 6.78
CA PRO A 143 -15.93 -14.82 5.90
C PRO A 143 -17.03 -15.81 5.51
N VAL A 144 -18.05 -16.00 6.37
CA VAL A 144 -19.17 -16.91 6.09
C VAL A 144 -20.09 -16.31 5.03
N ALA A 145 -20.43 -15.03 5.17
CA ALA A 145 -21.21 -14.31 4.18
C ALA A 145 -20.49 -14.23 2.82
N ILE A 146 -19.16 -13.98 2.84
CA ILE A 146 -18.35 -13.98 1.61
C ILE A 146 -18.36 -15.35 0.94
N ALA A 147 -18.12 -16.42 1.70
CA ALA A 147 -18.12 -17.78 1.17
C ALA A 147 -19.51 -18.18 0.63
N GLY A 148 -20.58 -17.78 1.33
CA GLY A 148 -21.95 -17.99 0.88
C GLY A 148 -22.30 -17.26 -0.43
N TYR A 149 -21.79 -16.03 -0.59
CA TYR A 149 -21.96 -15.25 -1.82
C TYR A 149 -21.21 -15.85 -3.01
N LEU A 150 -19.97 -16.29 -2.78
CA LEU A 150 -19.15 -16.92 -3.82
C LEU A 150 -19.74 -18.29 -4.26
N GLY A 151 -20.41 -19.00 -3.35
CA GLY A 151 -21.04 -20.28 -3.66
C GLY A 151 -20.04 -21.41 -3.88
N GLY A 152 -20.49 -22.46 -4.57
CA GLY A 152 -19.68 -23.63 -4.90
C GLY A 152 -19.56 -23.88 -6.41
N SER A 153 -19.98 -22.91 -7.25
CA SER A 153 -19.80 -22.94 -8.71
C SER A 153 -18.64 -22.04 -9.11
N ASP A 154 -18.14 -22.19 -10.33
CA ASP A 154 -17.05 -21.37 -10.89
C ASP A 154 -17.56 -20.07 -11.55
N GLU A 155 -18.84 -19.70 -11.35
CA GLU A 155 -19.47 -18.52 -11.98
C GLU A 155 -18.76 -17.21 -11.61
N PHE A 156 -18.34 -17.07 -10.36
CA PHE A 156 -17.64 -15.88 -9.90
C PHE A 156 -16.24 -15.80 -10.53
N GLU A 157 -15.51 -16.91 -10.53
CA GLU A 157 -14.18 -17.02 -11.11
C GLU A 157 -14.20 -16.72 -12.61
N ASP A 158 -15.15 -17.30 -13.34
CA ASP A 158 -15.33 -17.06 -14.77
C ASP A 158 -15.66 -15.59 -15.06
N SER A 159 -16.54 -14.99 -14.27
CA SER A 159 -16.88 -13.57 -14.37
C SER A 159 -15.68 -12.66 -14.15
N ILE A 160 -14.81 -13.02 -13.19
CA ILE A 160 -13.57 -12.26 -12.93
C ILE A 160 -12.58 -12.42 -14.07
N VAL A 161 -12.47 -13.60 -14.67
CA VAL A 161 -11.62 -13.85 -15.84
C VAL A 161 -12.07 -13.01 -17.03
N ASP A 162 -13.37 -12.99 -17.32
CA ASP A 162 -13.93 -12.20 -18.43
C ASP A 162 -13.78 -10.68 -18.19
N PHE A 163 -14.01 -10.25 -16.94
CA PHE A 163 -13.72 -8.87 -16.56
C PHE A 163 -12.23 -8.54 -16.76
N ALA A 164 -11.33 -9.39 -16.32
CA ALA A 164 -9.89 -9.15 -16.41
C ALA A 164 -9.41 -9.01 -17.86
N LYS A 165 -9.93 -9.84 -18.78
CA LYS A 165 -9.65 -9.74 -20.23
C LYS A 165 -10.15 -8.40 -20.78
N SER A 166 -11.43 -8.10 -20.55
CA SER A 166 -12.05 -6.87 -21.04
C SER A 166 -11.36 -5.61 -20.51
N TYR A 167 -10.94 -5.66 -19.23
CA TYR A 167 -10.24 -4.53 -18.60
C TYR A 167 -8.80 -4.39 -19.10
N ALA A 168 -8.11 -5.49 -19.42
CA ALA A 168 -6.79 -5.43 -20.04
C ALA A 168 -6.84 -4.67 -21.39
N ASP A 169 -7.80 -5.01 -22.26
CA ASP A 169 -8.01 -4.33 -23.53
C ASP A 169 -8.37 -2.85 -23.35
N GLN A 170 -9.19 -2.53 -22.33
CA GLN A 170 -9.52 -1.15 -22.02
C GLN A 170 -8.30 -0.38 -21.51
N ASN A 171 -7.53 -0.98 -20.63
CA ASN A 171 -6.32 -0.36 -20.08
C ASN A 171 -5.26 -0.09 -21.15
N GLU A 172 -5.14 -0.94 -22.16
CA GLU A 172 -4.27 -0.71 -23.30
C GLU A 172 -4.73 0.50 -24.12
N ARG A 173 -6.05 0.61 -24.41
CA ARG A 173 -6.63 1.79 -25.10
C ARG A 173 -6.41 3.08 -24.29
N ASP A 174 -6.70 3.07 -23.01
CA ASP A 174 -6.52 4.22 -22.12
C ASP A 174 -5.04 4.66 -22.06
N SER A 175 -4.12 3.70 -22.04
CA SER A 175 -2.68 3.97 -22.08
C SER A 175 -2.26 4.63 -23.40
N GLN A 176 -2.78 4.15 -24.52
CA GLN A 176 -2.49 4.75 -25.82
C GLN A 176 -3.06 6.16 -25.94
N GLU A 177 -4.30 6.38 -25.52
CA GLU A 177 -4.91 7.71 -25.49
C GLU A 177 -4.12 8.70 -24.61
N PHE A 178 -3.58 8.22 -23.48
CA PHE A 178 -2.73 9.02 -22.60
C PHE A 178 -1.42 9.42 -23.30
N ILE A 179 -0.76 8.47 -23.96
CA ILE A 179 0.46 8.72 -24.74
C ILE A 179 0.19 9.73 -25.87
N ASP A 180 -0.91 9.56 -26.58
CA ASP A 180 -1.29 10.45 -27.68
C ASP A 180 -1.60 11.88 -27.18
N ALA A 181 -2.19 11.99 -25.99
CA ALA A 181 -2.43 13.28 -25.34
C ALA A 181 -1.12 14.01 -24.96
N ILE A 182 -0.10 13.27 -24.55
CA ILE A 182 1.24 13.83 -24.29
C ILE A 182 1.90 14.24 -25.60
N ASN A 183 1.91 13.36 -26.60
CA ASN A 183 2.56 13.60 -27.89
C ASN A 183 1.94 14.76 -28.66
N SER A 184 0.63 14.97 -28.50
CA SER A 184 -0.07 16.12 -29.09
C SER A 184 0.07 17.44 -28.32
N GLY A 185 0.72 17.44 -27.16
CA GLY A 185 0.86 18.58 -26.27
C GLY A 185 -0.41 18.96 -25.50
N ARG A 186 -1.45 18.12 -25.54
CA ARG A 186 -2.67 18.29 -24.71
C ARG A 186 -2.38 18.14 -23.22
N LEU A 187 -1.41 17.29 -22.88
CA LEU A 187 -0.91 17.11 -21.53
C LEU A 187 0.58 17.42 -21.48
N GLU A 188 0.99 18.22 -20.49
CA GLU A 188 2.41 18.44 -20.21
C GLU A 188 3.00 17.24 -19.46
N ALA A 189 4.13 16.74 -19.94
CA ALA A 189 4.87 15.68 -19.28
C ALA A 189 6.36 16.03 -19.26
N THR A 190 7.01 15.82 -18.12
CA THR A 190 8.46 15.95 -17.98
C THR A 190 9.07 14.56 -17.92
N PRO A 191 9.78 14.10 -18.97
CA PRO A 191 10.44 12.80 -18.94
C PRO A 191 11.61 12.78 -17.96
N GLY A 192 11.85 11.65 -17.32
CA GLY A 192 13.05 11.39 -16.55
C GLY A 192 13.06 11.85 -15.10
N LEU A 193 11.91 11.97 -14.45
CA LEU A 193 11.80 12.17 -13.00
C LEU A 193 11.84 10.85 -12.24
#